data_c7dee097f3fd60bfc10fe1da0940a823
#
_entry.id   c7dee097f3fd60bfc10fe1da0940a823
#
_cell.length_a   1.000
_cell.length_b   1.000
_cell.length_c   1.000
_cell.angle_alpha   90.00
_cell.angle_beta   90.00
_cell.angle_gamma   90.00
#
_symmetry.space_group_name_H-M   'P 1'
#
loop_
_entity.id
_entity.type
_entity.pdbx_description
1 polymer ?
#
loop_
_entity_poly.entity_id
_entity_poly.type
_entity_poly.pdbx_seq_one_letter_code
_entity_poly.pdbx_strand_id
1 'polypeptide(L)'
;PTDPEDAALLHFTSGTTGSPKGALHVHGAVGAHHITGKLALDFHPADIFWCTADPGWVTGTSYGIISPLTHGLTMVVDQADYDPARWYSILQDERVTVWYTAPTAIRMLMKAGPELPRGHDLSSLRFVGSVGEPLNPEGVAWGAEVLGLPIHDNWWQTETGGIMIANYAAMDIRPGSMGKPLPGIEAAVVRHEDDAVSVVDPAGEEGGLALRPGWPSMFRGYLGEEGRYRKCFKGGWYLTGDLARVDEDGYFWFVGRADDVIKSAGHLIGPFEVESAIMEHPAVAEVGVIGKPDPVAGEIVKAFVALKPGHEPSEE
;
A
#
# COMPACT_ATOMS: atom_id res chain seq x y z
N PRO A 1 -5.40 -25.12 -23.40
CA PRO A 1 -4.96 -25.08 -22.01
C PRO A 1 -3.70 -24.20 -21.94
N THR A 2 -3.62 -23.30 -20.99
CA THR A 2 -2.44 -22.49 -20.69
C THR A 2 -1.64 -23.18 -19.56
N ASP A 3 -0.31 -23.13 -19.65
CA ASP A 3 0.55 -23.52 -18.52
C ASP A 3 0.54 -22.44 -17.45
N PRO A 4 0.58 -22.78 -16.14
CA PRO A 4 0.71 -21.78 -15.09
C PRO A 4 1.89 -20.82 -15.27
N GLU A 5 2.97 -21.23 -15.92
CA GLU A 5 4.14 -20.38 -16.20
C GLU A 5 4.09 -19.65 -17.55
N ASP A 6 3.01 -19.82 -18.34
CA ASP A 6 2.82 -19.01 -19.54
C ASP A 6 2.63 -17.53 -19.17
N ALA A 7 3.22 -16.62 -19.94
CA ALA A 7 3.10 -15.19 -19.77
C ALA A 7 1.63 -14.75 -19.87
N ALA A 8 1.16 -13.98 -18.91
CA ALA A 8 -0.24 -13.56 -18.81
C ALA A 8 -0.41 -12.04 -18.82
N LEU A 9 0.39 -11.32 -18.06
CA LEU A 9 0.25 -9.88 -17.85
C LEU A 9 1.61 -9.20 -17.87
N LEU A 10 1.62 -7.97 -18.36
CA LEU A 10 2.76 -7.07 -18.30
C LEU A 10 2.32 -5.75 -17.66
N HIS A 11 2.81 -5.48 -16.46
CA HIS A 11 2.53 -4.24 -15.75
C HIS A 11 3.73 -3.32 -15.79
N PHE A 12 3.52 -2.07 -16.21
CA PHE A 12 4.56 -1.05 -16.23
C PHE A 12 4.59 -0.27 -14.93
N THR A 13 5.78 -0.12 -14.36
CA THR A 13 6.03 0.75 -13.21
C THR A 13 6.85 1.95 -13.63
N SER A 14 6.59 3.12 -13.03
CA SER A 14 7.46 4.29 -13.17
C SER A 14 8.76 4.00 -12.42
N GLY A 15 9.80 3.62 -13.14
CA GLY A 15 11.11 3.44 -12.52
C GLY A 15 11.68 4.77 -12.02
N THR A 16 12.30 4.80 -10.84
CA THR A 16 13.06 5.95 -10.30
C THR A 16 14.16 6.44 -11.25
N THR A 17 14.49 5.67 -12.27
CA THR A 17 15.51 5.97 -13.31
C THR A 17 14.95 6.48 -14.63
N GLY A 18 13.67 6.88 -14.70
CA GLY A 18 13.07 7.61 -15.83
C GLY A 18 12.40 6.77 -16.91
N SER A 19 12.75 5.50 -17.13
CA SER A 19 12.08 4.62 -18.11
C SER A 19 11.13 3.64 -17.41
N PRO A 20 9.87 3.50 -17.86
CA PRO A 20 8.95 2.50 -17.32
C PRO A 20 9.52 1.08 -17.46
N LYS A 21 9.34 0.26 -16.42
CA LYS A 21 9.75 -1.15 -16.39
C LYS A 21 8.52 -2.04 -16.56
N GLY A 22 8.54 -2.94 -17.49
CA GLY A 22 7.47 -3.92 -17.66
C GLY A 22 7.72 -5.17 -16.81
N ALA A 23 7.03 -5.32 -15.69
CA ALA A 23 7.06 -6.52 -14.86
C ALA A 23 6.18 -7.61 -15.48
N LEU A 24 6.77 -8.76 -15.79
CA LEU A 24 6.09 -9.89 -16.41
C LEU A 24 5.51 -10.83 -15.37
N HIS A 25 4.20 -11.09 -15.47
CA HIS A 25 3.48 -12.05 -14.65
C HIS A 25 2.92 -13.21 -15.47
N VAL A 26 2.69 -14.33 -14.80
CA VAL A 26 2.26 -15.59 -15.38
C VAL A 26 0.84 -15.97 -14.98
N HIS A 27 0.21 -16.90 -15.69
CA HIS A 27 -1.15 -17.36 -15.38
C HIS A 27 -1.29 -17.92 -13.97
N GLY A 28 -0.24 -18.53 -13.41
CA GLY A 28 -0.21 -19.03 -12.04
C GLY A 28 -0.50 -17.98 -10.96
N ALA A 29 -0.29 -16.70 -11.24
CA ALA A 29 -0.60 -15.60 -10.35
C ALA A 29 -2.08 -15.53 -9.93
N VAL A 30 -2.99 -16.05 -10.76
CA VAL A 30 -4.44 -16.07 -10.46
C VAL A 30 -4.74 -16.81 -9.15
N GLY A 31 -4.02 -17.91 -8.88
CA GLY A 31 -4.16 -18.64 -7.60
C GLY A 31 -3.76 -17.81 -6.39
N ALA A 32 -2.69 -17.01 -6.51
CA ALA A 32 -2.30 -16.08 -5.46
C ALA A 32 -3.33 -14.95 -5.27
N HIS A 33 -3.85 -14.38 -6.36
CA HIS A 33 -4.91 -13.35 -6.28
C HIS A 33 -6.15 -13.88 -5.57
N HIS A 34 -6.54 -15.14 -5.83
CA HIS A 34 -7.65 -15.79 -5.14
C HIS A 34 -7.39 -15.87 -3.63
N ILE A 35 -6.27 -16.49 -3.22
CA ILE A 35 -5.95 -16.70 -1.81
C ILE A 35 -5.77 -15.38 -1.05
N THR A 36 -5.05 -14.43 -1.64
CA THR A 36 -4.78 -13.15 -0.98
C THR A 36 -6.01 -12.26 -0.93
N GLY A 37 -6.91 -12.30 -1.91
CA GLY A 37 -8.22 -11.65 -1.84
C GLY A 37 -9.07 -12.21 -0.70
N LYS A 38 -9.09 -13.53 -0.52
CA LYS A 38 -9.78 -14.16 0.60
C LYS A 38 -9.20 -13.76 1.96
N LEU A 39 -7.88 -13.72 2.10
CA LEU A 39 -7.23 -13.50 3.39
C LEU A 39 -7.07 -12.02 3.73
N ALA A 40 -6.65 -11.19 2.79
CA ALA A 40 -6.34 -9.80 3.02
C ALA A 40 -7.53 -8.85 2.85
N LEU A 41 -8.46 -9.17 1.93
CA LEU A 41 -9.68 -8.39 1.68
C LEU A 41 -10.94 -9.05 2.26
N ASP A 42 -10.77 -10.17 2.94
CA ASP A 42 -11.84 -10.91 3.63
C ASP A 42 -13.03 -11.24 2.71
N PHE A 43 -12.77 -11.65 1.46
CA PHE A 43 -13.83 -11.93 0.49
C PHE A 43 -14.73 -13.10 0.88
N HIS A 44 -16.04 -12.86 0.85
CA HIS A 44 -17.10 -13.83 1.09
C HIS A 44 -18.01 -13.93 -0.14
N PRO A 45 -18.66 -15.09 -0.40
CA PRO A 45 -19.42 -15.33 -1.64
C PRO A 45 -20.56 -14.35 -1.95
N ALA A 46 -21.10 -13.68 -0.92
CA ALA A 46 -22.21 -12.74 -1.07
C ALA A 46 -21.76 -11.26 -1.17
N ASP A 47 -20.45 -11.01 -1.21
CA ASP A 47 -19.95 -9.65 -1.22
C ASP A 47 -20.25 -8.91 -2.52
N ILE A 48 -20.51 -7.64 -2.36
CA ILE A 48 -20.51 -6.63 -3.42
C ILE A 48 -19.25 -5.80 -3.23
N PHE A 49 -18.33 -5.93 -4.16
CA PHE A 49 -16.98 -5.41 -4.08
C PHE A 49 -16.79 -4.19 -4.98
N TRP A 50 -16.18 -3.17 -4.43
CA TRP A 50 -15.76 -1.99 -5.19
C TRP A 50 -14.28 -1.69 -5.00
N CYS A 51 -13.51 -1.83 -6.08
CA CYS A 51 -12.14 -1.35 -6.18
C CYS A 51 -12.12 -0.05 -6.98
N THR A 52 -11.58 1.01 -6.39
CA THR A 52 -11.51 2.33 -7.04
C THR A 52 -10.23 2.56 -7.84
N ALA A 53 -9.31 1.59 -7.86
CA ALA A 53 -8.12 1.66 -8.67
C ALA A 53 -8.43 1.46 -10.16
N ASP A 54 -7.84 2.30 -11.00
CA ASP A 54 -7.93 2.17 -12.46
C ASP A 54 -7.41 0.78 -12.91
N PRO A 55 -8.12 0.07 -13.82
CA PRO A 55 -7.70 -1.24 -14.29
C PRO A 55 -6.38 -1.25 -15.08
N GLY A 56 -5.86 -0.10 -15.48
CA GLY A 56 -4.52 0.05 -16.05
C GLY A 56 -3.40 -0.09 -15.01
N TRP A 57 -3.70 0.06 -13.72
CA TRP A 57 -2.76 -0.21 -12.63
C TRP A 57 -2.82 -1.68 -12.22
N VAL A 58 -1.71 -2.18 -11.68
CA VAL A 58 -1.65 -3.57 -11.17
C VAL A 58 -2.75 -3.86 -10.13
N THR A 59 -3.09 -2.91 -9.27
CA THR A 59 -4.17 -3.04 -8.28
C THR A 59 -5.52 -3.23 -8.95
N GLY A 60 -5.86 -2.39 -9.92
CA GLY A 60 -7.13 -2.49 -10.65
C GLY A 60 -7.25 -3.80 -11.43
N THR A 61 -6.17 -4.27 -12.06
CA THR A 61 -6.17 -5.57 -12.75
C THR A 61 -6.26 -6.73 -11.76
N SER A 62 -5.36 -6.79 -10.77
CA SER A 62 -5.22 -7.95 -9.87
C SER A 62 -6.40 -8.09 -8.90
N TYR A 63 -6.79 -6.99 -8.26
CA TYR A 63 -7.84 -6.98 -7.24
C TYR A 63 -9.12 -6.29 -7.68
N GLY A 64 -9.09 -5.43 -8.69
CA GLY A 64 -10.32 -4.87 -9.27
C GLY A 64 -11.01 -5.82 -10.25
N ILE A 65 -10.27 -6.76 -10.86
CA ILE A 65 -10.81 -7.68 -11.88
C ILE A 65 -10.56 -9.15 -11.50
N ILE A 66 -9.29 -9.58 -11.44
CA ILE A 66 -8.96 -11.01 -11.39
C ILE A 66 -9.44 -11.65 -10.07
N SER A 67 -9.04 -11.09 -8.93
CA SER A 67 -9.36 -11.67 -7.63
C SER A 67 -10.86 -11.81 -7.39
N PRO A 68 -11.69 -10.75 -7.52
CA PRO A 68 -13.13 -10.86 -7.30
C PRO A 68 -13.81 -11.81 -8.27
N LEU A 69 -13.40 -11.87 -9.54
CA LEU A 69 -13.92 -12.85 -10.51
C LEU A 69 -13.66 -14.29 -10.09
N THR A 70 -12.49 -14.58 -9.53
CA THR A 70 -12.18 -15.95 -9.04
C THR A 70 -13.05 -16.36 -7.85
N HIS A 71 -13.61 -15.40 -7.12
CA HIS A 71 -14.53 -15.61 -6.01
C HIS A 71 -16.01 -15.57 -6.43
N GLY A 72 -16.30 -15.18 -7.69
CA GLY A 72 -17.65 -15.02 -8.20
C GLY A 72 -18.40 -13.84 -7.56
N LEU A 73 -17.66 -12.80 -7.15
CA LEU A 73 -18.26 -11.62 -6.51
C LEU A 73 -18.97 -10.72 -7.51
N THR A 74 -19.98 -9.99 -7.03
CA THR A 74 -20.51 -8.83 -7.74
C THR A 74 -19.50 -7.69 -7.62
N MET A 75 -19.13 -7.10 -8.75
CA MET A 75 -18.18 -5.97 -8.78
C MET A 75 -18.89 -4.70 -9.21
N VAL A 76 -18.60 -3.61 -8.52
CA VAL A 76 -18.98 -2.27 -8.91
C VAL A 76 -17.84 -1.65 -9.73
N VAL A 77 -18.16 -1.05 -10.86
CA VAL A 77 -17.21 -0.31 -11.71
C VAL A 77 -17.78 1.07 -11.97
N ASP A 78 -17.08 2.10 -11.52
CA ASP A 78 -17.41 3.50 -11.78
C ASP A 78 -16.38 4.11 -12.75
N GLN A 79 -16.89 4.74 -13.82
CA GLN A 79 -16.06 5.37 -14.87
C GLN A 79 -15.96 6.89 -14.73
N ALA A 80 -16.67 7.45 -13.74
CA ALA A 80 -16.67 8.90 -13.54
C ALA A 80 -15.43 9.34 -12.76
N ASP A 81 -15.09 10.62 -12.92
CA ASP A 81 -14.09 11.27 -12.10
C ASP A 81 -14.48 11.22 -10.62
N TYR A 82 -13.49 11.37 -9.75
CA TYR A 82 -13.71 11.39 -8.31
C TYR A 82 -14.68 12.50 -7.91
N ASP A 83 -15.75 12.12 -7.22
CA ASP A 83 -16.66 13.01 -6.52
C ASP A 83 -17.09 12.37 -5.20
N PRO A 84 -16.87 13.03 -4.05
CA PRO A 84 -17.11 12.40 -2.74
C PRO A 84 -18.60 12.10 -2.50
N ALA A 85 -19.53 12.94 -2.94
CA ALA A 85 -20.96 12.69 -2.77
C ALA A 85 -21.41 11.50 -3.60
N ARG A 86 -20.93 11.43 -4.85
CA ARG A 86 -21.17 10.28 -5.74
C ARG A 86 -20.62 8.98 -5.14
N TRP A 87 -19.44 9.01 -4.56
CA TRP A 87 -18.83 7.81 -3.97
C TRP A 87 -19.65 7.26 -2.80
N TYR A 88 -20.16 8.14 -1.91
CA TYR A 88 -21.06 7.70 -0.85
C TYR A 88 -22.40 7.20 -1.38
N SER A 89 -22.93 7.81 -2.45
CA SER A 89 -24.13 7.30 -3.14
C SER A 89 -23.90 5.89 -3.71
N ILE A 90 -22.76 5.63 -4.36
CA ILE A 90 -22.41 4.30 -4.86
C ILE A 90 -22.34 3.28 -3.70
N LEU A 91 -21.66 3.61 -2.60
CA LEU A 91 -21.58 2.73 -1.44
C LEU A 91 -22.96 2.34 -0.92
N GLN A 92 -23.89 3.30 -0.85
CA GLN A 92 -25.26 3.10 -0.40
C GLN A 92 -26.10 2.34 -1.44
N ASP A 93 -26.20 2.85 -2.66
CA ASP A 93 -27.17 2.42 -3.68
C ASP A 93 -26.84 1.03 -4.22
N GLU A 94 -25.56 0.74 -4.39
CA GLU A 94 -25.06 -0.58 -4.81
C GLU A 94 -24.84 -1.53 -3.60
N ARG A 95 -25.09 -1.06 -2.37
CA ARG A 95 -24.93 -1.84 -1.12
C ARG A 95 -23.55 -2.49 -1.02
N VAL A 96 -22.50 -1.74 -1.32
CA VAL A 96 -21.12 -2.22 -1.28
C VAL A 96 -20.80 -2.79 0.10
N THR A 97 -20.23 -3.99 0.13
CA THR A 97 -19.85 -4.67 1.38
C THR A 97 -18.35 -4.62 1.64
N VAL A 98 -17.56 -4.64 0.58
CA VAL A 98 -16.10 -4.56 0.64
C VAL A 98 -15.63 -3.44 -0.29
N TRP A 99 -14.93 -2.48 0.27
CA TRP A 99 -14.40 -1.35 -0.47
C TRP A 99 -12.86 -1.30 -0.41
N TYR A 100 -12.21 -1.23 -1.57
CA TYR A 100 -10.76 -1.22 -1.70
C TYR A 100 -10.31 0.04 -2.45
N THR A 101 -9.58 0.91 -1.77
CA THR A 101 -9.26 2.25 -2.27
C THR A 101 -7.84 2.69 -1.90
N ALA A 102 -7.44 3.88 -2.32
CA ALA A 102 -6.11 4.41 -2.04
C ALA A 102 -6.11 5.42 -0.88
N PRO A 103 -5.01 5.54 -0.11
CA PRO A 103 -4.85 6.56 0.92
C PRO A 103 -5.13 7.98 0.44
N THR A 104 -4.71 8.33 -0.76
CA THR A 104 -5.02 9.64 -1.37
C THR A 104 -6.53 9.87 -1.47
N ALA A 105 -7.32 8.88 -1.88
CA ALA A 105 -8.78 8.99 -1.93
C ALA A 105 -9.37 9.13 -0.52
N ILE A 106 -8.85 8.39 0.46
CA ILE A 106 -9.26 8.50 1.86
C ILE A 106 -9.01 9.93 2.36
N ARG A 107 -7.82 10.51 2.13
CA ARG A 107 -7.51 11.90 2.49
C ARG A 107 -8.45 12.91 1.84
N MET A 108 -8.81 12.67 0.58
CA MET A 108 -9.78 13.53 -0.13
C MET A 108 -11.18 13.46 0.50
N LEU A 109 -11.61 12.29 0.96
CA LEU A 109 -12.88 12.12 1.68
C LEU A 109 -12.82 12.76 3.08
N MET A 110 -11.72 12.64 3.80
CA MET A 110 -11.49 13.34 5.07
C MET A 110 -11.62 14.85 4.88
N LYS A 111 -11.02 15.40 3.82
CA LYS A 111 -11.11 16.82 3.47
C LYS A 111 -12.52 17.27 3.08
N ALA A 112 -13.33 16.41 2.49
CA ALA A 112 -14.72 16.70 2.14
C ALA A 112 -15.62 16.82 3.39
N GLY A 113 -15.16 16.35 4.54
CA GLY A 113 -15.81 16.50 5.84
C GLY A 113 -16.75 15.35 6.21
N PRO A 114 -17.09 15.24 7.51
CA PRO A 114 -17.84 14.12 8.06
C PRO A 114 -19.37 14.20 7.80
N GLU A 115 -19.87 15.31 7.26
CA GLU A 115 -21.31 15.49 7.04
C GLU A 115 -21.82 14.66 5.84
N LEU A 116 -20.98 14.47 4.82
CA LEU A 116 -21.37 13.69 3.64
C LEU A 116 -21.73 12.24 3.98
N PRO A 117 -20.87 11.46 4.67
CA PRO A 117 -21.19 10.07 4.99
C PRO A 117 -22.40 9.94 5.92
N ARG A 118 -22.68 10.93 6.80
CA ARG A 118 -23.86 10.93 7.69
C ARG A 118 -25.19 10.98 6.92
N GLY A 119 -25.17 11.50 5.71
CA GLY A 119 -26.35 11.56 4.84
C GLY A 119 -26.63 10.26 4.07
N HIS A 120 -25.81 9.22 4.22
CA HIS A 120 -25.88 7.98 3.47
C HIS A 120 -26.00 6.76 4.37
N ASP A 121 -26.73 5.73 3.92
CA ASP A 121 -26.77 4.44 4.60
C ASP A 121 -25.58 3.57 4.18
N LEU A 122 -24.57 3.52 5.02
CA LEU A 122 -23.37 2.70 4.81
C LEU A 122 -23.40 1.36 5.58
N SER A 123 -24.56 0.96 6.08
CA SER A 123 -24.71 -0.25 6.92
C SER A 123 -24.38 -1.57 6.21
N SER A 124 -24.32 -1.57 4.89
CA SER A 124 -23.85 -2.73 4.11
C SER A 124 -22.35 -2.91 4.15
N LEU A 125 -21.58 -1.81 4.35
CA LEU A 125 -20.13 -1.84 4.35
C LEU A 125 -19.62 -2.59 5.57
N ARG A 126 -18.79 -3.61 5.35
CA ARG A 126 -18.22 -4.43 6.42
C ARG A 126 -16.69 -4.46 6.44
N PHE A 127 -16.05 -4.08 5.35
CA PHE A 127 -14.60 -4.07 5.21
C PHE A 127 -14.15 -2.93 4.30
N VAL A 128 -13.13 -2.19 4.74
CA VAL A 128 -12.46 -1.16 3.96
C VAL A 128 -10.97 -1.45 3.92
N GLY A 129 -10.43 -1.65 2.73
CA GLY A 129 -9.00 -1.85 2.52
C GLY A 129 -8.33 -0.63 1.90
N SER A 130 -7.07 -0.38 2.27
CA SER A 130 -6.21 0.66 1.72
C SER A 130 -5.02 0.07 1.00
N VAL A 131 -4.58 0.69 -0.11
CA VAL A 131 -3.52 0.18 -0.97
C VAL A 131 -2.82 1.25 -1.79
N GLY A 132 -1.55 0.98 -2.11
CA GLY A 132 -0.77 1.70 -3.12
C GLY A 132 0.15 2.78 -2.56
N GLU A 133 -0.18 3.28 -1.38
CA GLU A 133 0.62 4.23 -0.61
C GLU A 133 0.52 3.84 0.88
N PRO A 134 1.44 4.28 1.74
CA PRO A 134 1.27 4.11 3.18
C PRO A 134 0.03 4.88 3.69
N LEU A 135 -0.77 4.25 4.54
CA LEU A 135 -1.89 4.90 5.20
C LEU A 135 -1.47 5.44 6.57
N ASN A 136 -1.57 6.76 6.75
CA ASN A 136 -1.29 7.38 8.02
C ASN A 136 -2.29 6.92 9.11
N PRO A 137 -1.88 6.88 10.39
CA PRO A 137 -2.75 6.50 11.51
C PRO A 137 -4.08 7.24 11.55
N GLU A 138 -4.08 8.52 11.18
CA GLU A 138 -5.27 9.38 11.14
C GLU A 138 -6.33 8.86 10.17
N GLY A 139 -5.93 8.27 9.04
CA GLY A 139 -6.84 7.65 8.08
C GLY A 139 -7.57 6.44 8.68
N VAL A 140 -6.86 5.63 9.46
CA VAL A 140 -7.45 4.47 10.16
C VAL A 140 -8.43 4.94 11.24
N ALA A 141 -8.04 5.95 12.02
CA ALA A 141 -8.90 6.54 13.07
C ALA A 141 -10.16 7.17 12.45
N TRP A 142 -10.01 7.91 11.37
CA TRP A 142 -11.12 8.49 10.62
C TRP A 142 -12.10 7.41 10.12
N GLY A 143 -11.61 6.31 9.59
CA GLY A 143 -12.46 5.20 9.17
C GLY A 143 -13.31 4.66 10.32
N ALA A 144 -12.72 4.45 11.49
CA ALA A 144 -13.42 3.99 12.67
C ALA A 144 -14.47 5.00 13.17
N GLU A 145 -14.14 6.32 13.15
CA GLU A 145 -15.04 7.39 13.62
C GLU A 145 -16.18 7.66 12.62
N VAL A 146 -15.88 7.73 11.34
CA VAL A 146 -16.79 8.26 10.30
C VAL A 146 -17.53 7.15 9.57
N LEU A 147 -16.86 6.04 9.27
CA LEU A 147 -17.46 4.89 8.58
C LEU A 147 -17.93 3.80 9.56
N GLY A 148 -17.54 3.90 10.83
CA GLY A 148 -17.80 2.87 11.85
C GLY A 148 -16.93 1.62 11.67
N LEU A 149 -15.91 1.66 10.79
CA LEU A 149 -15.04 0.55 10.45
C LEU A 149 -13.58 1.02 10.38
N PRO A 150 -12.64 0.31 10.99
CA PRO A 150 -11.23 0.60 10.78
C PRO A 150 -10.84 0.32 9.33
N ILE A 151 -9.85 1.06 8.82
CA ILE A 151 -9.32 0.81 7.49
C ILE A 151 -8.14 -0.15 7.59
N HIS A 152 -8.19 -1.22 6.81
CA HIS A 152 -7.18 -2.27 6.74
C HIS A 152 -6.12 -1.93 5.71
N ASP A 153 -4.98 -1.42 6.15
CA ASP A 153 -3.85 -1.16 5.25
C ASP A 153 -3.14 -2.45 4.88
N ASN A 154 -2.57 -2.48 3.67
CA ASN A 154 -1.78 -3.59 3.19
C ASN A 154 -0.63 -3.12 2.30
N TRP A 155 0.40 -3.95 2.21
CA TRP A 155 1.59 -3.70 1.42
C TRP A 155 1.82 -4.80 0.39
N TRP A 156 2.11 -4.36 -0.81
CA TRP A 156 2.59 -5.16 -1.92
C TRP A 156 3.12 -4.26 -3.04
N GLN A 157 3.73 -4.85 -4.04
CA GLN A 157 4.31 -4.14 -5.18
C GLN A 157 3.84 -4.77 -6.48
N THR A 158 4.02 -4.06 -7.60
CA THR A 158 3.82 -4.63 -8.93
C THR A 158 4.64 -5.91 -9.10
N GLU A 159 5.87 -5.92 -8.62
CA GLU A 159 6.80 -7.05 -8.68
C GLU A 159 6.35 -8.25 -7.84
N THR A 160 5.68 -8.02 -6.72
CA THR A 160 5.10 -9.12 -5.93
C THR A 160 3.84 -9.70 -6.57
N GLY A 161 3.15 -8.91 -7.38
CA GLY A 161 1.94 -9.30 -8.11
C GLY A 161 0.72 -9.57 -7.25
N GLY A 162 0.85 -9.50 -5.93
CA GLY A 162 -0.22 -9.73 -4.98
C GLY A 162 0.15 -9.25 -3.58
N ILE A 163 -0.85 -9.15 -2.69
CA ILE A 163 -0.70 -8.69 -1.31
C ILE A 163 0.19 -9.65 -0.53
N MET A 164 1.23 -9.11 0.12
CA MET A 164 2.21 -9.87 0.89
C MET A 164 2.07 -9.65 2.38
N ILE A 165 1.79 -8.41 2.80
CA ILE A 165 1.65 -8.01 4.20
C ILE A 165 0.33 -7.26 4.32
N ALA A 166 -0.47 -7.53 5.34
CA ALA A 166 -1.77 -6.89 5.52
C ALA A 166 -2.21 -6.84 6.98
N ASN A 167 -3.04 -5.85 7.30
CA ASN A 167 -3.89 -5.85 8.47
C ASN A 167 -5.18 -6.61 8.11
N TYR A 168 -5.21 -7.93 8.21
CA TYR A 168 -6.38 -8.73 7.81
C TYR A 168 -7.39 -8.87 8.95
N ALA A 169 -8.64 -9.21 8.61
CA ALA A 169 -9.79 -9.20 9.53
C ALA A 169 -9.62 -10.04 10.82
N ALA A 170 -8.76 -11.04 10.80
CA ALA A 170 -8.53 -11.95 11.94
C ALA A 170 -7.49 -11.45 12.95
N MET A 171 -7.03 -10.18 12.84
CA MET A 171 -6.02 -9.61 13.72
C MET A 171 -6.39 -8.20 14.18
N ASP A 172 -5.78 -7.76 15.29
CA ASP A 172 -5.88 -6.39 15.73
C ASP A 172 -5.14 -5.46 14.76
N ILE A 173 -5.79 -4.38 14.36
CA ILE A 173 -5.18 -3.36 13.51
C ILE A 173 -4.31 -2.44 14.37
N ARG A 174 -3.07 -2.24 13.92
CA ARG A 174 -2.20 -1.19 14.46
C ARG A 174 -2.14 -0.04 13.46
N PRO A 175 -2.77 1.10 13.77
CA PRO A 175 -2.78 2.26 12.86
C PRO A 175 -1.37 2.67 12.45
N GLY A 176 -1.15 2.83 11.13
CA GLY A 176 0.15 3.14 10.53
C GLY A 176 1.04 1.94 10.23
N SER A 177 0.68 0.73 10.70
CA SER A 177 1.40 -0.49 10.30
C SER A 177 0.87 -1.06 8.99
N MET A 178 1.75 -1.72 8.23
CA MET A 178 1.35 -2.54 7.07
C MET A 178 0.64 -3.84 7.49
N GLY A 179 0.67 -4.19 8.79
CA GLY A 179 0.16 -5.45 9.32
C GLY A 179 1.24 -6.54 9.39
N LYS A 180 0.83 -7.79 9.15
CA LYS A 180 1.70 -8.98 9.19
C LYS A 180 1.74 -9.69 7.85
N PRO A 181 2.82 -10.45 7.58
CA PRO A 181 2.90 -11.29 6.38
C PRO A 181 1.71 -12.24 6.29
N LEU A 182 1.16 -12.39 5.09
CA LEU A 182 0.11 -13.38 4.85
C LEU A 182 0.64 -14.80 5.03
N PRO A 183 -0.23 -15.76 5.39
CA PRO A 183 0.17 -17.16 5.52
C PRO A 183 0.92 -17.67 4.28
N GLY A 184 2.11 -18.22 4.50
CA GLY A 184 3.00 -18.71 3.45
C GLY A 184 3.99 -17.67 2.89
N ILE A 185 3.90 -16.41 3.32
CA ILE A 185 4.87 -15.37 2.98
C ILE A 185 5.90 -15.23 4.11
N GLU A 186 7.17 -15.41 3.77
CA GLU A 186 8.30 -15.15 4.66
C GLU A 186 8.86 -13.76 4.35
N ALA A 187 8.61 -12.79 5.23
CA ALA A 187 9.13 -11.44 5.15
C ALA A 187 10.14 -11.19 6.28
N ALA A 188 11.14 -10.37 6.01
CA ALA A 188 12.13 -9.96 7.01
C ALA A 188 12.61 -8.53 6.72
N VAL A 189 13.12 -7.90 7.77
CA VAL A 189 13.94 -6.70 7.65
C VAL A 189 15.41 -7.16 7.56
N VAL A 190 16.13 -6.67 6.57
CA VAL A 190 17.49 -7.12 6.28
C VAL A 190 18.47 -5.95 6.16
N ARG A 191 19.72 -6.21 6.50
CA ARG A 191 20.87 -5.43 6.06
C ARG A 191 21.60 -6.19 4.97
N HIS A 192 22.06 -5.48 3.97
CA HIS A 192 22.90 -6.08 2.94
C HIS A 192 24.15 -5.22 2.72
N GLU A 193 25.28 -5.86 2.86
CA GLU A 193 26.61 -5.29 2.56
C GLU A 193 27.27 -6.19 1.52
N ASP A 194 27.76 -5.60 0.44
CA ASP A 194 28.35 -6.32 -0.68
C ASP A 194 27.49 -7.52 -1.12
N ASP A 195 27.91 -8.75 -0.90
CA ASP A 195 27.18 -9.96 -1.27
C ASP A 195 26.48 -10.67 -0.10
N ALA A 196 26.60 -10.14 1.11
CA ALA A 196 25.97 -10.71 2.30
C ALA A 196 24.62 -10.05 2.57
N VAL A 197 23.63 -10.87 2.95
CA VAL A 197 22.33 -10.42 3.47
C VAL A 197 22.16 -11.03 4.85
N SER A 198 21.96 -10.20 5.85
CA SER A 198 21.67 -10.60 7.23
C SER A 198 20.30 -10.10 7.64
N VAL A 199 19.53 -10.95 8.31
CA VAL A 199 18.27 -10.56 8.93
C VAL A 199 18.58 -9.71 10.15
N VAL A 200 17.91 -8.56 10.25
CA VAL A 200 18.00 -7.67 11.40
C VAL A 200 17.15 -8.27 12.53
N ASP A 201 17.66 -8.23 13.76
CA ASP A 201 16.88 -8.69 14.92
C ASP A 201 15.62 -7.82 15.07
N PRO A 202 14.43 -8.45 15.27
CA PRO A 202 13.13 -7.78 15.22
C PRO A 202 12.89 -6.68 16.26
N ALA A 203 13.85 -6.38 17.14
CA ALA A 203 13.70 -5.37 18.18
C ALA A 203 13.67 -3.90 17.69
N GLY A 204 13.01 -3.61 16.58
CA GLY A 204 12.71 -2.23 16.14
C GLY A 204 13.80 -1.56 15.29
N GLU A 205 14.84 -2.27 14.87
CA GLU A 205 15.84 -1.73 13.95
C GLU A 205 15.27 -1.62 12.52
N GLU A 206 15.63 -0.54 11.84
CA GLU A 206 15.27 -0.30 10.45
C GLU A 206 16.21 -1.01 9.48
N GLY A 207 15.67 -1.43 8.35
CA GLY A 207 16.44 -2.04 7.27
C GLY A 207 15.60 -2.24 6.01
N GLY A 208 16.19 -2.88 5.02
CA GLY A 208 15.48 -3.21 3.78
C GLY A 208 14.40 -4.26 4.00
N LEU A 209 13.18 -4.01 3.54
CA LEU A 209 12.14 -5.04 3.48
C LEU A 209 12.52 -6.07 2.42
N ALA A 210 12.52 -7.33 2.81
CA ALA A 210 12.85 -8.44 1.93
C ALA A 210 11.87 -9.60 2.08
N LEU A 211 11.65 -10.34 1.00
CA LEU A 211 10.78 -11.50 0.95
C LEU A 211 11.54 -12.72 0.46
N ARG A 212 11.23 -13.91 1.01
CA ARG A 212 11.68 -15.15 0.39
C ARG A 212 10.95 -15.37 -0.93
N PRO A 213 11.66 -15.53 -2.06
CA PRO A 213 11.03 -15.74 -3.36
C PRO A 213 10.34 -17.11 -3.42
N GLY A 214 9.36 -17.24 -4.36
CA GLY A 214 8.72 -18.52 -4.65
C GLY A 214 7.19 -18.50 -4.54
N TRP A 215 6.56 -17.38 -4.20
CA TRP A 215 5.09 -17.27 -4.25
C TRP A 215 4.60 -17.16 -5.71
N PRO A 216 3.39 -17.66 -6.03
CA PRO A 216 2.95 -17.81 -7.42
C PRO A 216 2.81 -16.50 -8.21
N SER A 217 2.41 -15.40 -7.56
CA SER A 217 2.25 -14.10 -8.23
C SER A 217 3.54 -13.30 -8.38
N MET A 218 4.68 -13.81 -7.89
CA MET A 218 5.96 -13.16 -8.09
C MET A 218 6.24 -12.95 -9.58
N PHE A 219 6.71 -11.76 -9.97
CA PHE A 219 7.09 -11.48 -11.35
C PHE A 219 8.20 -12.42 -11.85
N ARG A 220 8.22 -12.69 -13.15
CA ARG A 220 9.22 -13.59 -13.77
C ARG A 220 10.35 -12.85 -14.46
N GLY A 221 10.28 -11.52 -14.51
CA GLY A 221 11.31 -10.68 -15.11
C GLY A 221 10.83 -9.27 -15.37
N TYR A 222 11.78 -8.42 -15.76
CA TYR A 222 11.46 -7.15 -16.42
C TYR A 222 11.69 -7.32 -17.94
N LEU A 223 10.73 -6.89 -18.73
CA LEU A 223 10.79 -7.01 -20.20
C LEU A 223 12.04 -6.34 -20.75
N GLY A 224 12.93 -7.15 -21.33
CA GLY A 224 14.19 -6.67 -21.91
C GLY A 224 15.27 -6.24 -20.91
N GLU A 225 15.04 -6.38 -19.59
CA GLU A 225 15.96 -5.90 -18.54
C GLU A 225 16.37 -7.02 -17.56
N GLU A 226 16.85 -8.15 -18.06
CA GLU A 226 17.22 -9.29 -17.21
C GLU A 226 18.27 -8.96 -16.14
N GLY A 227 19.23 -8.10 -16.45
CA GLY A 227 20.25 -7.65 -15.50
C GLY A 227 19.64 -6.89 -14.31
N ARG A 228 18.54 -6.15 -14.53
CA ARG A 228 17.80 -5.45 -13.49
C ARG A 228 16.99 -6.41 -12.64
N TYR A 229 16.34 -7.38 -13.26
CA TYR A 229 15.63 -8.44 -12.56
C TYR A 229 16.54 -9.20 -11.60
N ARG A 230 17.71 -9.62 -12.06
CA ARG A 230 18.68 -10.36 -11.24
C ARG A 230 19.15 -9.56 -10.01
N LYS A 231 19.26 -8.23 -10.12
CA LYS A 231 19.66 -7.35 -9.01
C LYS A 231 18.64 -7.28 -7.89
N CYS A 232 17.37 -7.63 -8.15
CA CYS A 232 16.35 -7.69 -7.12
C CYS A 232 16.56 -8.87 -6.15
N PHE A 233 17.45 -9.82 -6.47
CA PHE A 233 17.66 -11.02 -5.67
C PHE A 233 19.08 -11.07 -5.13
N LYS A 234 19.21 -11.27 -3.81
CA LYS A 234 20.49 -11.34 -3.14
C LYS A 234 20.40 -12.23 -1.91
N GLY A 235 21.35 -13.13 -1.70
CA GLY A 235 21.40 -14.00 -0.53
C GLY A 235 20.14 -14.87 -0.33
N GLY A 236 19.42 -15.19 -1.41
CA GLY A 236 18.16 -15.94 -1.35
C GLY A 236 16.93 -15.09 -0.96
N TRP A 237 17.05 -13.77 -0.97
CA TRP A 237 15.98 -12.81 -0.72
C TRP A 237 15.65 -11.99 -1.97
N TYR A 238 14.37 -11.69 -2.15
CA TYR A 238 13.91 -10.61 -3.00
C TYR A 238 13.97 -9.30 -2.20
N LEU A 239 14.76 -8.35 -2.67
CA LEU A 239 14.92 -7.03 -2.07
C LEU A 239 13.90 -6.06 -2.68
N THR A 240 12.99 -5.55 -1.88
CA THR A 240 11.85 -4.75 -2.36
C THR A 240 12.22 -3.32 -2.74
N GLY A 241 13.32 -2.81 -2.22
CA GLY A 241 13.70 -1.39 -2.30
C GLY A 241 12.94 -0.51 -1.31
N ASP A 242 12.08 -1.09 -0.47
CA ASP A 242 11.43 -0.39 0.63
C ASP A 242 12.21 -0.61 1.92
N LEU A 243 12.18 0.37 2.81
CA LEU A 243 12.67 0.27 4.17
C LEU A 243 11.51 0.03 5.12
N ALA A 244 11.75 -0.83 6.09
CA ALA A 244 10.77 -1.17 7.11
C ALA A 244 11.45 -1.46 8.45
N ARG A 245 10.65 -1.50 9.49
CA ARG A 245 10.99 -2.11 10.78
C ARG A 245 9.91 -3.11 11.17
N VAL A 246 10.25 -4.01 12.06
CA VAL A 246 9.31 -5.00 12.61
C VAL A 246 9.25 -4.79 14.12
N ASP A 247 8.07 -4.83 14.72
CA ASP A 247 7.92 -4.74 16.16
C ASP A 247 7.94 -6.14 16.83
N GLU A 248 7.96 -6.16 18.17
CA GLU A 248 8.02 -7.39 18.98
C GLU A 248 6.82 -8.33 18.74
N ASP A 249 5.69 -7.79 18.29
CA ASP A 249 4.48 -8.57 17.96
C ASP A 249 4.42 -8.99 16.49
N GLY A 250 5.45 -8.65 15.69
CA GLY A 250 5.59 -9.05 14.29
C GLY A 250 4.82 -8.20 13.28
N TYR A 251 4.40 -6.97 13.67
CA TYR A 251 3.86 -6.01 12.72
C TYR A 251 4.98 -5.30 11.98
N PHE A 252 4.81 -5.16 10.68
CA PHE A 252 5.71 -4.42 9.81
C PHE A 252 5.27 -2.96 9.70
N TRP A 253 6.23 -2.06 9.76
CA TRP A 253 6.04 -0.63 9.68
C TRP A 253 6.85 -0.10 8.52
N PHE A 254 6.20 0.63 7.62
CA PHE A 254 6.87 1.25 6.49
C PHE A 254 7.66 2.48 6.96
N VAL A 255 8.93 2.57 6.56
CA VAL A 255 9.79 3.71 6.87
C VAL A 255 9.92 4.63 5.65
N GLY A 256 10.11 4.06 4.47
CA GLY A 256 10.28 4.83 3.23
C GLY A 256 10.79 3.97 2.10
N ARG A 257 11.00 4.61 0.95
CA ARG A 257 11.76 4.02 -0.15
C ARG A 257 13.24 4.18 0.13
N ALA A 258 14.05 3.17 -0.15
CA ALA A 258 15.50 3.24 0.06
C ALA A 258 16.20 4.33 -0.80
N ASP A 259 15.56 4.70 -1.92
CA ASP A 259 16.00 5.76 -2.83
C ASP A 259 15.44 7.16 -2.47
N ASP A 260 14.40 7.25 -1.63
CA ASP A 260 13.77 8.51 -1.20
C ASP A 260 14.10 8.91 0.24
N VAL A 261 14.82 8.05 0.99
CA VAL A 261 15.21 8.33 2.37
C VAL A 261 16.16 9.52 2.43
N ILE A 262 15.83 10.46 3.31
CA ILE A 262 16.62 11.67 3.57
C ILE A 262 17.86 11.32 4.40
N LYS A 263 19.03 11.62 3.85
CA LYS A 263 20.32 11.34 4.50
C LYS A 263 20.84 12.58 5.19
N SER A 264 20.44 12.80 6.44
CA SER A 264 20.75 14.00 7.20
C SER A 264 21.75 13.72 8.33
N ALA A 265 22.93 14.31 8.26
CA ALA A 265 23.97 14.22 9.30
C ALA A 265 24.27 12.76 9.75
N GLY A 266 24.23 11.81 8.83
CA GLY A 266 24.44 10.39 9.10
C GLY A 266 23.22 9.61 9.57
N HIS A 267 22.07 10.27 9.72
CA HIS A 267 20.79 9.63 10.00
C HIS A 267 20.02 9.37 8.71
N LEU A 268 19.31 8.25 8.66
CA LEU A 268 18.33 7.94 7.63
C LEU A 268 16.95 8.35 8.17
N ILE A 269 16.27 9.26 7.48
CA ILE A 269 14.96 9.78 7.90
C ILE A 269 13.94 9.42 6.83
N GLY A 270 12.94 8.63 7.20
CA GLY A 270 11.83 8.28 6.31
C GLY A 270 10.88 9.48 6.13
N PRO A 271 10.63 9.95 4.90
CA PRO A 271 9.67 11.03 4.67
C PRO A 271 8.32 10.77 5.29
N PHE A 272 7.81 9.54 5.19
CA PHE A 272 6.50 9.13 5.70
C PHE A 272 6.37 9.28 7.22
N GLU A 273 7.41 9.01 8.01
CA GLU A 273 7.39 9.17 9.47
C GLU A 273 7.24 10.65 9.85
N VAL A 274 7.95 11.53 9.13
CA VAL A 274 7.85 12.99 9.34
C VAL A 274 6.48 13.49 8.90
N GLU A 275 5.97 13.02 7.76
CA GLU A 275 4.62 13.34 7.27
C GLU A 275 3.56 12.92 8.28
N SER A 276 3.66 11.71 8.83
CA SER A 276 2.72 11.22 9.85
C SER A 276 2.73 12.09 11.10
N ALA A 277 3.92 12.46 11.60
CA ALA A 277 4.03 13.33 12.77
C ALA A 277 3.44 14.73 12.52
N ILE A 278 3.65 15.31 11.32
CA ILE A 278 3.08 16.63 10.97
C ILE A 278 1.56 16.55 10.80
N MET A 279 1.04 15.44 10.26
CA MET A 279 -0.40 15.22 10.09
C MET A 279 -1.18 15.16 11.41
N GLU A 280 -0.53 14.87 12.56
CA GLU A 280 -1.17 14.95 13.88
C GLU A 280 -1.63 16.37 14.25
N HIS A 281 -1.05 17.39 13.60
CA HIS A 281 -1.43 18.77 13.90
C HIS A 281 -2.82 19.09 13.35
N PRO A 282 -3.77 19.60 14.18
CA PRO A 282 -5.18 19.75 13.81
C PRO A 282 -5.44 20.68 12.62
N ALA A 283 -4.53 21.63 12.35
CA ALA A 283 -4.65 22.56 11.25
C ALA A 283 -4.12 21.98 9.91
N VAL A 284 -3.41 20.85 9.92
CA VAL A 284 -2.81 20.27 8.72
C VAL A 284 -3.84 19.45 7.94
N ALA A 285 -3.97 19.72 6.65
CA ALA A 285 -4.81 18.96 5.72
C ALA A 285 -4.00 17.96 4.90
N GLU A 286 -2.78 18.34 4.52
CA GLU A 286 -1.90 17.50 3.69
C GLU A 286 -0.45 17.94 3.90
N VAL A 287 0.48 16.99 3.79
CA VAL A 287 1.91 17.25 3.90
C VAL A 287 2.69 16.38 2.93
N GLY A 288 3.76 16.92 2.38
CA GLY A 288 4.77 16.18 1.62
C GLY A 288 6.16 16.53 2.11
N VAL A 289 7.00 15.54 2.34
CA VAL A 289 8.35 15.70 2.89
C VAL A 289 9.39 15.23 1.88
N ILE A 290 10.45 16.03 1.73
CA ILE A 290 11.60 15.72 0.87
C ILE A 290 12.91 16.04 1.56
N GLY A 291 14.00 15.43 1.09
CA GLY A 291 15.35 15.87 1.37
C GLY A 291 15.72 17.12 0.57
N LYS A 292 16.17 18.17 1.25
CA LYS A 292 16.75 19.35 0.60
C LYS A 292 18.26 19.29 0.74
N PRO A 293 19.04 19.37 -0.35
CA PRO A 293 20.51 19.38 -0.26
C PRO A 293 21.03 20.44 0.71
N ASP A 294 21.95 20.05 1.58
CA ASP A 294 22.62 20.90 2.57
C ASP A 294 24.13 20.62 2.57
N PRO A 295 24.99 21.66 2.55
CA PRO A 295 26.44 21.47 2.44
C PRO A 295 27.11 20.88 3.70
N VAL A 296 26.41 20.85 4.84
CA VAL A 296 26.95 20.35 6.12
C VAL A 296 26.33 19.00 6.47
N ALA A 297 25.00 18.90 6.39
CA ALA A 297 24.27 17.70 6.77
C ALA A 297 24.12 16.69 5.61
N GLY A 298 24.50 17.05 4.38
CA GLY A 298 24.18 16.30 3.16
C GLY A 298 22.79 16.65 2.67
N GLU A 299 21.78 16.35 3.46
CA GLU A 299 20.39 16.79 3.25
C GLU A 299 19.79 17.28 4.58
N ILE A 300 18.78 18.14 4.47
CA ILE A 300 17.90 18.51 5.58
C ILE A 300 16.46 18.21 5.22
N VAL A 301 15.65 17.90 6.22
CA VAL A 301 14.22 17.64 6.06
C VAL A 301 13.51 18.94 5.64
N LYS A 302 12.72 18.88 4.60
CA LYS A 302 11.84 19.96 4.16
C LYS A 302 10.42 19.44 3.98
N ALA A 303 9.48 20.02 4.74
CA ALA A 303 8.07 19.73 4.62
C ALA A 303 7.35 20.83 3.80
N PHE A 304 6.40 20.42 2.98
CA PHE A 304 5.41 21.25 2.34
C PHE A 304 4.07 20.93 2.97
N VAL A 305 3.43 21.91 3.58
CA VAL A 305 2.21 21.71 4.36
C VAL A 305 1.05 22.48 3.74
N ALA A 306 -0.07 21.79 3.50
CA ALA A 306 -1.34 22.40 3.17
C ALA A 306 -2.22 22.47 4.42
N LEU A 307 -2.81 23.62 4.70
CA LEU A 307 -3.66 23.81 5.87
C LEU A 307 -5.12 23.53 5.52
N LYS A 308 -5.88 23.10 6.54
CA LYS A 308 -7.34 23.00 6.48
C LYS A 308 -7.98 24.38 6.26
N PRO A 309 -9.17 24.46 5.63
CA PRO A 309 -9.90 25.72 5.50
C PRO A 309 -10.10 26.44 6.86
N GLY A 310 -9.85 27.74 6.87
CA GLY A 310 -9.98 28.57 8.08
C GLY A 310 -8.72 28.65 8.95
N HIS A 311 -7.63 28.01 8.54
CA HIS A 311 -6.31 28.17 9.16
C HIS A 311 -5.38 28.97 8.28
N GLU A 312 -4.53 29.79 8.89
CA GLU A 312 -3.50 30.57 8.21
C GLU A 312 -2.11 30.10 8.66
N PRO A 313 -1.08 30.20 7.79
CA PRO A 313 0.29 29.89 8.17
C PRO A 313 0.75 30.78 9.32
N SER A 314 1.44 30.21 10.31
CA SER A 314 2.11 30.97 11.37
C SER A 314 3.53 30.44 11.57
N GLU A 315 4.39 31.24 12.19
CA GLU A 315 5.76 30.85 12.54
C GLU A 315 5.84 30.26 13.97
N GLU A 316 4.69 30.13 14.67
CA GLU A 316 4.60 29.56 16.03
C GLU A 316 4.32 28.06 16.03
#